data_765d5545abb91f1fb1c36c1803b9ff54
#
_entry.id   765d5545abb91f1fb1c36c1803b9ff54
#
_cell.length_a   1.000
_cell.length_b   1.000
_cell.length_c   1.000
_cell.angle_alpha   90.00
_cell.angle_beta   90.00
_cell.angle_gamma   90.00
#
_symmetry.space_group_name_H-M   'P 1'
#
loop_
_entity.id
_entity.type
_entity.pdbx_description
1 polymer ?
#
loop_
_entity_poly.entity_id
_entity_poly.type
_entity_poly.pdbx_seq_one_letter_code
_entity_poly.pdbx_strand_id
1 'polypeptide(L)'
;KWHEQNNIISTRDRTYFLQRDFFDSLSMLGHLPKGALLDIGTGAGIPGILLSFFRPDEHITLLDRRDNPIRFLEHVKLILKLENIEIVKTDINKMIMTKSPAAVIFKNFSNKVVSKLSFEAKLAYIVNMVRNNLGATSKIFLLTGSNALALQDNTSKHCDSLNGKIVITKIETPYFDTNRYILEIT
;
A
#
# COMPACT_ATOMS: atom_id res chain seq x y z
N LYS A 1 -14.74 4.47 -17.81
CA LYS A 1 -14.27 5.23 -19.00
C LYS A 1 -12.88 5.85 -18.76
N TRP A 2 -12.65 6.60 -17.66
CA TRP A 2 -11.37 7.29 -17.41
C TRP A 2 -10.19 6.32 -17.16
N HIS A 3 -10.39 5.30 -16.33
CA HIS A 3 -9.37 4.27 -16.05
C HIS A 3 -9.03 3.42 -17.29
N GLU A 4 -9.98 3.18 -18.19
CA GLU A 4 -9.79 2.40 -19.42
C GLU A 4 -8.85 3.12 -20.40
N GLN A 5 -8.94 4.45 -20.45
CA GLN A 5 -8.10 5.28 -21.34
C GLN A 5 -6.68 5.48 -20.78
N ASN A 6 -6.49 5.37 -19.46
CA ASN A 6 -5.24 5.73 -18.79
C ASN A 6 -4.52 4.56 -18.12
N ASN A 7 -5.01 3.32 -18.26
CA ASN A 7 -4.43 2.10 -17.67
C ASN A 7 -4.13 2.23 -16.16
N ILE A 8 -5.06 2.84 -15.41
CA ILE A 8 -4.89 3.11 -13.98
C ILE A 8 -5.26 1.88 -13.15
N ILE A 9 -6.26 1.12 -13.61
CA ILE A 9 -6.71 -0.14 -13.01
C ILE A 9 -6.42 -1.27 -14.00
N SER A 10 -5.84 -2.36 -13.54
CA SER A 10 -5.42 -3.49 -14.38
C SER A 10 -6.58 -4.34 -14.92
N THR A 11 -7.78 -4.19 -14.35
CA THR A 11 -8.97 -4.94 -14.78
C THR A 11 -10.05 -4.02 -15.34
N ARG A 12 -10.71 -4.48 -16.41
CA ARG A 12 -11.89 -3.84 -16.99
C ARG A 12 -13.20 -4.42 -16.42
N ASP A 13 -13.12 -5.58 -15.80
CA ASP A 13 -14.27 -6.22 -15.17
C ASP A 13 -14.58 -5.58 -13.83
N ARG A 14 -15.78 -4.99 -13.72
CA ARG A 14 -16.25 -4.32 -12.53
C ARG A 14 -16.45 -5.28 -11.36
N THR A 15 -16.94 -6.49 -11.63
CA THR A 15 -17.14 -7.52 -10.59
C THR A 15 -15.79 -7.97 -10.04
N TYR A 16 -14.83 -8.21 -10.91
CA TYR A 16 -13.47 -8.58 -10.53
C TYR A 16 -12.78 -7.47 -9.73
N PHE A 17 -12.99 -6.19 -10.11
CA PHE A 17 -12.48 -5.07 -9.32
C PHE A 17 -13.05 -5.05 -7.91
N LEU A 18 -14.37 -5.22 -7.75
CA LEU A 18 -15.01 -5.25 -6.43
C LEU A 18 -14.49 -6.41 -5.59
N GLN A 19 -14.44 -7.60 -6.16
CA GLN A 19 -13.98 -8.79 -5.44
C GLN A 19 -12.51 -8.70 -5.06
N ARG A 20 -11.64 -8.41 -6.03
CA ARG A 20 -10.19 -8.47 -5.84
C ARG A 20 -9.61 -7.22 -5.19
N ASP A 21 -10.00 -6.02 -5.64
CA ASP A 21 -9.33 -4.80 -5.20
C ASP A 21 -10.05 -4.12 -4.02
N PHE A 22 -11.37 -4.10 -4.04
CA PHE A 22 -12.16 -3.45 -3.01
C PHE A 22 -12.12 -4.23 -1.69
N PHE A 23 -12.58 -5.47 -1.67
CA PHE A 23 -12.62 -6.27 -0.43
C PHE A 23 -11.22 -6.59 0.11
N ASP A 24 -10.26 -6.85 -0.78
CA ASP A 24 -8.86 -7.06 -0.41
C ASP A 24 -8.27 -5.84 0.31
N SER A 25 -8.62 -4.64 -0.12
CA SER A 25 -8.17 -3.41 0.53
C SER A 25 -8.85 -3.18 1.89
N LEU A 26 -10.14 -3.47 2.00
CA LEU A 26 -10.88 -3.33 3.25
C LEU A 26 -10.41 -4.30 4.32
N SER A 27 -9.92 -5.48 3.94
CA SER A 27 -9.37 -6.45 4.91
C SER A 27 -8.19 -5.91 5.72
N MET A 28 -7.54 -4.82 5.26
CA MET A 28 -6.48 -4.15 6.02
C MET A 28 -6.98 -3.34 7.21
N LEU A 29 -8.25 -2.89 7.22
CA LEU A 29 -8.77 -1.92 8.19
C LEU A 29 -8.52 -2.31 9.66
N GLY A 30 -8.77 -3.58 10.00
CA GLY A 30 -8.61 -4.09 11.37
C GLY A 30 -7.16 -4.26 11.81
N HIS A 31 -6.20 -4.15 10.91
CA HIS A 31 -4.77 -4.37 11.17
C HIS A 31 -3.96 -3.09 11.24
N LEU A 32 -4.47 -2.00 10.65
CA LEU A 32 -3.76 -0.72 10.62
C LEU A 32 -3.89 0.03 11.96
N PRO A 33 -2.81 0.62 12.47
CA PRO A 33 -2.87 1.45 13.67
C PRO A 33 -3.73 2.70 13.44
N LYS A 34 -4.17 3.34 14.51
CA LYS A 34 -4.77 4.67 14.44
C LYS A 34 -3.71 5.72 14.10
N GLY A 35 -4.13 6.76 13.37
CA GLY A 35 -3.32 7.91 13.01
C GLY A 35 -3.10 8.07 11.51
N ALA A 36 -2.21 9.00 11.14
CA ALA A 36 -1.97 9.33 9.75
C ALA A 36 -1.40 8.14 8.95
N LEU A 37 -1.91 7.92 7.75
CA LEU A 37 -1.50 6.85 6.85
C LEU A 37 -0.84 7.42 5.59
N LEU A 38 0.14 6.70 5.05
CA LEU A 38 0.79 7.01 3.77
C LEU A 38 0.68 5.81 2.82
N ASP A 39 -0.02 5.96 1.72
CA ASP A 39 -0.16 4.95 0.66
C ASP A 39 0.84 5.25 -0.46
N ILE A 40 1.91 4.45 -0.56
CA ILE A 40 3.00 4.67 -1.51
C ILE A 40 2.79 3.89 -2.80
N GLY A 41 2.87 4.61 -3.92
CA GLY A 41 2.57 4.05 -5.24
C GLY A 41 1.09 3.74 -5.40
N THR A 42 0.26 4.59 -4.84
CA THR A 42 -1.17 4.43 -4.66
C THR A 42 -1.94 4.14 -5.96
N GLY A 43 -1.43 4.56 -7.12
CA GLY A 43 -2.04 4.32 -8.44
C GLY A 43 -3.46 4.87 -8.54
N ALA A 44 -4.45 3.98 -8.56
CA ALA A 44 -5.87 4.35 -8.55
C ALA A 44 -6.40 4.80 -7.18
N GLY A 45 -5.53 4.96 -6.19
CA GLY A 45 -5.93 5.29 -4.82
C GLY A 45 -6.39 4.09 -4.01
N ILE A 46 -6.00 2.90 -4.38
CA ILE A 46 -6.40 1.66 -3.72
C ILE A 46 -5.19 1.03 -3.02
N PRO A 47 -5.17 0.99 -1.68
CA PRO A 47 -6.31 1.03 -0.73
C PRO A 47 -6.68 2.43 -0.20
N GLY A 48 -5.84 3.46 -0.33
CA GLY A 48 -5.96 4.71 0.42
C GLY A 48 -7.32 5.41 0.33
N ILE A 49 -7.92 5.54 -0.86
CA ILE A 49 -9.27 6.13 -1.01
C ILE A 49 -10.31 5.30 -0.25
N LEU A 50 -10.24 3.97 -0.32
CA LEU A 50 -11.20 3.13 0.38
C LEU A 50 -11.07 3.27 1.90
N LEU A 51 -9.83 3.30 2.39
CA LEU A 51 -9.56 3.49 3.81
C LEU A 51 -10.08 4.85 4.31
N SER A 52 -10.04 5.91 3.50
CA SER A 52 -10.50 7.24 3.89
C SER A 52 -11.99 7.30 4.24
N PHE A 53 -12.82 6.48 3.60
CA PHE A 53 -14.24 6.38 3.93
C PHE A 53 -14.50 5.76 5.31
N PHE A 54 -13.67 4.81 5.72
CA PHE A 54 -13.82 4.08 6.99
C PHE A 54 -13.01 4.69 8.13
N ARG A 55 -12.18 5.68 7.80
CA ARG A 55 -11.32 6.42 8.75
C ARG A 55 -11.41 7.93 8.50
N PRO A 56 -12.62 8.53 8.62
CA PRO A 56 -12.85 9.93 8.26
C PRO A 56 -12.04 10.92 9.10
N ASP A 57 -11.71 10.56 10.33
CA ASP A 57 -10.94 11.41 11.26
C ASP A 57 -9.42 11.27 11.10
N GLU A 58 -8.96 10.40 10.21
CA GLU A 58 -7.53 10.15 10.00
C GLU A 58 -7.06 10.76 8.67
N HIS A 59 -5.90 11.38 8.70
CA HIS A 59 -5.29 11.94 7.49
C HIS A 59 -4.61 10.85 6.66
N ILE A 60 -4.93 10.77 5.37
CA ILE A 60 -4.38 9.78 4.45
C ILE A 60 -3.69 10.47 3.29
N THR A 61 -2.38 10.27 3.18
CA THR A 61 -1.57 10.78 2.07
C THR A 61 -1.47 9.72 0.97
N LEU A 62 -1.88 10.08 -0.24
CA LEU A 62 -1.78 9.25 -1.45
C LEU A 62 -0.59 9.72 -2.28
N LEU A 63 0.44 8.90 -2.38
CA LEU A 63 1.67 9.25 -3.07
C LEU A 63 1.86 8.45 -4.36
N ASP A 64 2.00 9.14 -5.47
CA ASP A 64 2.45 8.55 -6.75
C ASP A 64 3.33 9.56 -7.51
N ARG A 65 4.26 9.06 -8.32
CA ARG A 65 5.16 9.90 -9.12
C ARG A 65 4.64 10.21 -10.52
N ARG A 66 3.61 9.47 -10.97
CA ARG A 66 3.10 9.52 -12.34
C ARG A 66 1.94 10.52 -12.46
N ASP A 67 1.87 11.24 -13.58
CA ASP A 67 0.84 12.25 -13.83
C ASP A 67 -0.57 11.67 -13.90
N ASN A 68 -0.77 10.56 -14.61
CA ASN A 68 -2.09 9.98 -14.83
C ASN A 68 -2.79 9.56 -13.53
N PRO A 69 -2.15 8.81 -12.61
CA PRO A 69 -2.72 8.55 -11.30
C PRO A 69 -3.08 9.82 -10.54
N ILE A 70 -2.19 10.80 -10.48
CA ILE A 70 -2.43 12.05 -9.73
C ILE A 70 -3.68 12.77 -10.26
N ARG A 71 -3.79 12.99 -11.56
CA ARG A 71 -4.97 13.63 -12.17
C ARG A 71 -6.25 12.86 -11.87
N PHE A 72 -6.19 11.53 -11.90
CA PHE A 72 -7.33 10.69 -11.55
C PHE A 72 -7.73 10.87 -10.08
N LEU A 73 -6.77 10.85 -9.17
CA LEU A 73 -7.01 11.00 -7.75
C LEU A 73 -7.59 12.37 -7.40
N GLU A 74 -7.06 13.45 -7.99
CA GLU A 74 -7.60 14.80 -7.82
C GLU A 74 -9.06 14.89 -8.29
N HIS A 75 -9.38 14.28 -9.44
CA HIS A 75 -10.73 14.20 -9.92
C HIS A 75 -11.67 13.41 -8.98
N VAL A 76 -11.22 12.26 -8.50
CA VAL A 76 -11.98 11.43 -7.54
C VAL A 76 -12.18 12.18 -6.21
N LYS A 77 -11.12 12.80 -5.68
CA LYS A 77 -11.19 13.61 -4.46
C LYS A 77 -12.25 14.71 -4.56
N LEU A 78 -12.29 15.41 -5.69
CA LEU A 78 -13.25 16.48 -5.94
C LEU A 78 -14.69 15.95 -6.00
N ILE A 79 -14.93 14.88 -6.77
CA ILE A 79 -16.29 14.32 -6.95
C ILE A 79 -16.83 13.74 -5.65
N LEU A 80 -15.97 13.03 -4.91
CA LEU A 80 -16.38 12.35 -3.68
C LEU A 80 -16.24 13.24 -2.44
N LYS A 81 -15.77 14.48 -2.60
CA LYS A 81 -15.57 15.46 -1.51
C LYS A 81 -14.74 14.89 -0.34
N LEU A 82 -13.63 14.25 -0.67
CA LEU A 82 -12.77 13.61 0.32
C LEU A 82 -11.85 14.65 1.00
N GLU A 83 -12.22 15.09 2.20
CA GLU A 83 -11.49 16.14 2.91
C GLU A 83 -10.25 15.63 3.66
N ASN A 84 -10.27 14.37 4.06
CA ASN A 84 -9.19 13.73 4.83
C ASN A 84 -8.08 13.11 3.97
N ILE A 85 -8.06 13.35 2.65
CA ILE A 85 -7.03 12.89 1.73
C ILE A 85 -6.12 14.03 1.28
N GLU A 86 -4.83 13.80 1.32
CA GLU A 86 -3.82 14.59 0.63
C GLU A 86 -3.25 13.80 -0.57
N ILE A 87 -3.12 14.45 -1.71
CA ILE A 87 -2.55 13.86 -2.93
C ILE A 87 -1.20 14.49 -3.19
N VAL A 88 -0.15 13.66 -3.22
CA VAL A 88 1.23 14.13 -3.37
C VAL A 88 1.87 13.51 -4.60
N LYS A 89 2.21 14.36 -5.57
CA LYS A 89 2.99 13.96 -6.75
C LYS A 89 4.48 14.07 -6.46
N THR A 90 5.09 12.99 -6.02
CA THR A 90 6.55 12.96 -5.83
C THR A 90 7.09 11.52 -5.88
N ASP A 91 8.41 11.40 -6.01
CA ASP A 91 9.11 10.16 -5.69
C ASP A 91 9.38 10.15 -4.18
N ILE A 92 9.19 9.01 -3.53
CA ILE A 92 9.41 8.86 -2.09
C ILE A 92 10.82 9.30 -1.67
N ASN A 93 11.82 9.09 -2.54
CA ASN A 93 13.20 9.51 -2.28
C ASN A 93 13.39 11.04 -2.28
N LYS A 94 12.38 11.79 -2.68
CA LYS A 94 12.37 13.27 -2.68
C LYS A 94 11.33 13.85 -1.73
N MET A 95 10.60 12.97 -1.02
CA MET A 95 9.55 13.38 -0.10
C MET A 95 10.17 13.96 1.18
N ILE A 96 9.70 15.13 1.57
CA ILE A 96 10.03 15.73 2.86
C ILE A 96 8.76 15.68 3.71
N MET A 97 8.81 14.95 4.81
CA MET A 97 7.73 14.92 5.78
C MET A 97 8.15 15.59 7.08
N THR A 98 7.29 16.44 7.60
CA THR A 98 7.50 17.09 8.91
C THR A 98 7.16 16.16 10.06
N LYS A 99 6.32 15.14 9.82
CA LYS A 99 5.89 14.16 10.81
C LYS A 99 5.76 12.79 10.16
N SER A 100 6.34 11.77 10.78
CA SER A 100 6.22 10.40 10.32
C SER A 100 4.77 9.90 10.40
N PRO A 101 4.27 9.19 9.37
CA PRO A 101 2.96 8.57 9.43
C PRO A 101 2.95 7.42 10.46
N ALA A 102 1.79 7.11 11.02
CA ALA A 102 1.61 5.96 11.90
C ALA A 102 1.78 4.64 11.16
N ALA A 103 1.41 4.61 9.88
CA ALA A 103 1.65 3.48 9.01
C ALA A 103 1.91 3.90 7.56
N VAL A 104 2.78 3.14 6.91
CA VAL A 104 3.04 3.18 5.47
C VAL A 104 2.44 1.93 4.84
N ILE A 105 1.65 2.10 3.80
CA ILE A 105 0.88 1.03 3.17
C ILE A 105 1.39 0.76 1.77
N PHE A 106 1.46 -0.52 1.42
CA PHE A 106 1.77 -0.98 0.08
C PHE A 106 0.78 -2.04 -0.37
N LYS A 107 0.23 -1.86 -1.56
CA LYS A 107 -0.55 -2.88 -2.28
C LYS A 107 -0.08 -2.93 -3.72
N ASN A 108 0.35 -4.11 -4.18
CA ASN A 108 0.82 -4.31 -5.56
C ASN A 108 1.92 -3.32 -6.00
N PHE A 109 2.72 -2.82 -5.05
CA PHE A 109 3.81 -1.89 -5.37
C PHE A 109 4.81 -2.52 -6.34
N SER A 110 5.01 -1.87 -7.47
CA SER A 110 5.95 -2.31 -8.50
C SER A 110 6.55 -1.12 -9.26
N ASN A 111 7.80 -1.26 -9.63
CA ASN A 111 8.50 -0.38 -10.56
C ASN A 111 9.48 -1.22 -11.41
N LYS A 112 10.22 -0.59 -12.32
CA LYS A 112 11.17 -1.29 -13.21
C LYS A 112 12.26 -2.09 -12.46
N VAL A 113 12.61 -1.67 -11.25
CA VAL A 113 13.59 -2.38 -10.40
C VAL A 113 12.90 -3.50 -9.65
N VAL A 114 11.86 -3.18 -8.89
CA VAL A 114 11.14 -4.11 -8.00
C VAL A 114 10.50 -5.26 -8.76
N SER A 115 10.06 -5.05 -10.00
CA SER A 115 9.44 -6.11 -10.82
C SER A 115 10.37 -7.27 -11.18
N LYS A 116 11.69 -7.08 -11.04
CA LYS A 116 12.72 -8.10 -11.33
C LYS A 116 13.28 -8.78 -10.08
N LEU A 117 12.87 -8.35 -8.90
CA LEU A 117 13.37 -8.85 -7.63
C LEU A 117 12.59 -10.08 -7.15
N SER A 118 13.26 -10.96 -6.40
CA SER A 118 12.57 -11.96 -5.57
C SER A 118 11.68 -11.26 -4.54
N PHE A 119 10.78 -12.01 -3.90
CA PHE A 119 9.87 -11.42 -2.91
C PHE A 119 10.64 -10.84 -1.72
N GLU A 120 11.66 -11.54 -1.23
CA GLU A 120 12.52 -11.12 -0.13
C GLU A 120 13.31 -9.84 -0.49
N ALA A 121 13.92 -9.82 -1.67
CA ALA A 121 14.67 -8.65 -2.15
C ALA A 121 13.73 -7.44 -2.36
N LYS A 122 12.50 -7.67 -2.83
CA LYS A 122 11.46 -6.65 -2.92
C LYS A 122 11.12 -6.09 -1.54
N LEU A 123 10.94 -6.96 -0.55
CA LEU A 123 10.64 -6.55 0.81
C LEU A 123 11.77 -5.73 1.42
N ALA A 124 13.02 -6.19 1.29
CA ALA A 124 14.19 -5.44 1.73
C ALA A 124 14.29 -4.07 1.06
N TYR A 125 14.01 -3.99 -0.24
CA TYR A 125 13.96 -2.73 -0.97
C TYR A 125 12.91 -1.77 -0.40
N ILE A 126 11.69 -2.26 -0.14
CA ILE A 126 10.59 -1.46 0.43
C ILE A 126 10.96 -0.94 1.82
N VAL A 127 11.46 -1.81 2.69
CA VAL A 127 11.84 -1.45 4.06
C VAL A 127 12.94 -0.39 4.06
N ASN A 128 14.00 -0.62 3.30
CA ASN A 128 15.11 0.35 3.20
C ASN A 128 14.63 1.69 2.63
N MET A 129 13.79 1.68 1.60
CA MET A 129 13.21 2.87 1.01
C MET A 129 12.40 3.68 2.04
N VAL A 130 11.55 3.01 2.82
CA VAL A 130 10.76 3.68 3.86
C VAL A 130 11.66 4.24 4.95
N ARG A 131 12.57 3.44 5.48
CA ARG A 131 13.44 3.85 6.60
C ARG A 131 14.39 4.98 6.25
N ASN A 132 14.94 4.96 5.05
CA ASN A 132 15.85 6.02 4.59
C ASN A 132 15.14 7.37 4.40
N ASN A 133 13.84 7.38 4.09
CA ASN A 133 13.12 8.60 3.76
C ASN A 133 12.16 9.08 4.85
N LEU A 134 11.61 8.16 5.66
CA LEU A 134 10.59 8.47 6.67
C LEU A 134 11.03 8.15 8.12
N GLY A 135 12.22 7.56 8.26
CA GLY A 135 12.74 7.13 9.57
C GLY A 135 12.24 5.75 10.01
N ALA A 136 12.82 5.25 11.11
CA ALA A 136 12.63 3.89 11.58
C ALA A 136 11.31 3.65 12.33
N THR A 137 10.58 4.69 12.69
CA THR A 137 9.40 4.60 13.57
C THR A 137 8.10 4.27 12.85
N SER A 138 8.04 4.45 11.52
CA SER A 138 6.83 4.13 10.75
C SER A 138 6.66 2.63 10.57
N LYS A 139 5.51 2.11 10.97
CA LYS A 139 5.13 0.73 10.68
C LYS A 139 4.84 0.58 9.19
N ILE A 140 5.28 -0.53 8.61
CA ILE A 140 5.06 -0.83 7.19
C ILE A 140 4.05 -1.96 7.09
N PHE A 141 3.02 -1.78 6.27
CA PHE A 141 1.99 -2.78 5.99
C PHE A 141 1.99 -3.11 4.51
N LEU A 142 2.25 -4.36 4.19
CA LEU A 142 2.23 -4.87 2.82
C LEU A 142 1.13 -5.92 2.68
N LEU A 143 0.15 -5.65 1.83
CA LEU A 143 -0.87 -6.61 1.43
C LEU A 143 -0.35 -7.48 0.27
N THR A 144 -0.34 -8.81 0.49
CA THR A 144 0.27 -9.75 -0.46
C THR A 144 -0.45 -11.10 -0.50
N GLY A 145 -0.08 -11.94 -1.46
CA GLY A 145 -0.55 -13.32 -1.59
C GLY A 145 0.37 -14.33 -0.86
N SER A 146 0.31 -15.58 -1.30
CA SER A 146 1.04 -16.73 -0.70
C SER A 146 2.56 -16.60 -0.68
N ASN A 147 3.14 -15.66 -1.43
CA ASN A 147 4.58 -15.38 -1.38
C ASN A 147 5.07 -15.00 0.04
N ALA A 148 4.14 -14.52 0.91
CA ALA A 148 4.45 -14.26 2.31
C ALA A 148 4.93 -15.50 3.06
N LEU A 149 4.47 -16.69 2.68
CA LEU A 149 4.82 -17.95 3.34
C LEU A 149 6.30 -18.32 3.18
N ALA A 150 6.93 -17.90 2.08
CA ALA A 150 8.36 -18.11 1.89
C ALA A 150 9.22 -17.47 2.99
N LEU A 151 8.69 -16.48 3.70
CA LEU A 151 9.36 -15.85 4.84
C LEU A 151 9.21 -16.64 6.14
N GLN A 152 8.21 -17.51 6.29
CA GLN A 152 7.97 -18.26 7.53
C GLN A 152 9.07 -19.30 7.79
N ASP A 153 9.58 -19.92 6.73
CA ASP A 153 10.60 -20.96 6.84
C ASP A 153 12.02 -20.40 7.12
N ASN A 154 12.20 -19.08 6.94
CA ASN A 154 13.50 -18.41 7.03
C ASN A 154 13.54 -17.24 8.04
N THR A 155 12.60 -17.19 8.99
CA THR A 155 12.38 -16.03 9.88
C THR A 155 13.63 -15.61 10.66
N SER A 156 14.52 -16.53 11.07
CA SER A 156 15.73 -16.19 11.82
C SER A 156 16.84 -15.56 10.97
N LYS A 157 16.94 -15.89 9.68
CA LYS A 157 18.00 -15.37 8.79
C LYS A 157 17.62 -14.06 8.10
N HIS A 158 16.31 -13.79 7.92
CA HIS A 158 15.84 -12.60 7.20
C HIS A 158 15.56 -11.41 8.11
N CYS A 159 15.29 -11.63 9.41
CA CYS A 159 15.12 -10.54 10.37
C CYS A 159 16.37 -9.65 10.50
N ASP A 160 17.56 -10.25 10.45
CA ASP A 160 18.81 -9.50 10.57
C ASP A 160 19.07 -8.56 9.37
N SER A 161 18.67 -8.98 8.17
CA SER A 161 18.84 -8.15 6.95
C SER A 161 17.81 -7.03 6.82
N LEU A 162 16.66 -7.17 7.48
CA LEU A 162 15.56 -6.19 7.42
C LEU A 162 15.53 -5.23 8.60
N ASN A 163 16.43 -5.41 9.59
CA ASN A 163 16.51 -4.58 10.80
C ASN A 163 15.13 -4.33 11.44
N GLY A 164 14.30 -5.37 11.61
CA GLY A 164 12.98 -5.21 12.20
C GLY A 164 12.21 -6.51 12.35
N LYS A 165 11.18 -6.47 13.19
CA LYS A 165 10.29 -7.60 13.41
C LYS A 165 9.26 -7.66 12.27
N ILE A 166 9.07 -8.84 11.70
CA ILE A 166 8.01 -9.12 10.73
C ILE A 166 6.94 -9.97 11.38
N VAL A 167 5.69 -9.51 11.31
CA VAL A 167 4.50 -10.28 11.69
C VAL A 167 3.72 -10.57 10.41
N ILE A 168 3.44 -11.86 10.17
CA ILE A 168 2.68 -12.33 9.01
C ILE A 168 1.31 -12.76 9.51
N THR A 169 0.28 -12.06 9.09
CA THR A 169 -1.10 -12.38 9.46
C THR A 169 -1.86 -12.84 8.22
N LYS A 170 -2.40 -14.06 8.28
CA LYS A 170 -3.36 -14.52 7.29
C LYS A 170 -4.67 -13.76 7.48
N ILE A 171 -5.21 -13.26 6.38
CA ILE A 171 -6.49 -12.56 6.39
C ILE A 171 -7.51 -13.30 5.52
N GLU A 172 -8.75 -13.25 5.96
CA GLU A 172 -9.88 -13.72 5.15
C GLU A 172 -10.40 -12.56 4.33
N THR A 173 -10.31 -12.72 3.02
CA THR A 173 -10.84 -11.73 2.08
C THR A 173 -11.98 -12.39 1.31
N PRO A 174 -13.22 -11.85 1.39
CA PRO A 174 -14.34 -12.39 0.64
C PRO A 174 -14.03 -12.50 -0.85
N TYR A 175 -14.51 -13.57 -1.47
CA TYR A 175 -14.35 -13.85 -2.91
C TYR A 175 -12.92 -14.14 -3.40
N PHE A 176 -11.99 -14.41 -2.47
CA PHE A 176 -10.64 -14.85 -2.84
C PHE A 176 -10.51 -16.37 -2.70
N ASP A 177 -10.14 -17.03 -3.79
CA ASP A 177 -9.83 -18.47 -3.81
C ASP A 177 -8.40 -18.75 -3.29
N THR A 178 -7.58 -17.70 -3.18
CA THR A 178 -6.20 -17.79 -2.71
C THR A 178 -6.01 -17.08 -1.39
N ASN A 179 -5.14 -17.63 -0.54
CA ASN A 179 -4.83 -17.02 0.74
C ASN A 179 -4.22 -15.61 0.58
N ARG A 180 -4.67 -14.70 1.42
CA ARG A 180 -4.15 -13.33 1.51
C ARG A 180 -3.46 -13.12 2.85
N TYR A 181 -2.45 -12.27 2.85
CA TYR A 181 -1.63 -12.00 4.02
C TYR A 181 -1.32 -10.51 4.12
N ILE A 182 -1.28 -10.03 5.36
CA ILE A 182 -0.70 -8.73 5.71
C ILE A 182 0.64 -8.99 6.38
N LEU A 183 1.69 -8.35 5.88
CA LEU A 183 2.97 -8.26 6.56
C LEU A 183 3.02 -6.92 7.29
N GLU A 184 3.16 -6.98 8.62
CA GLU A 184 3.49 -5.82 9.46
C GLU A 184 4.98 -5.87 9.78
N ILE A 185 5.69 -4.77 9.48
CA ILE A 185 7.12 -4.63 9.72
C ILE A 185 7.33 -3.42 10.63
N THR A 186 8.01 -3.66 11.75
CA THR A 186 8.28 -2.67 12.81
C THR A 186 9.76 -2.54 13.11
#